data_a999a53bd2aafe0519a7b11d455a8bee
#
_entry.id   a999a53bd2aafe0519a7b11d455a8bee
#
_cell.length_a   1.000
_cell.length_b   1.000
_cell.length_c   1.000
_cell.angle_alpha   90.00
_cell.angle_beta   90.00
_cell.angle_gamma   90.00
#
_symmetry.space_group_name_H-M   'P 1'
#
loop_
_entity.id
_entity.type
_entity.pdbx_description
1 polymer ?
#
loop_
_entity_poly.entity_id
_entity_poly.type
_entity_poly.pdbx_seq_one_letter_code
_entity_poly.pdbx_strand_id
1 'polypeptide(L)'
;MENKEERKIQITGQSNRYQIKKLTTSTNPEEKTPRILIQKLKIEDSFFELDKQKELLLKIYHKAEVNKEITFSGKEEERIYHVMIKQLEAKIASYRQQDKLKEMWDDSNAISVNSVVKHILQCDVKCFYCHTVMRILYKQSRDPTQWTIDRIDNDLGHTTDNYVVACLGCNLKRRRQNLDKFNYTKNLTILKCEC
;
A
#
# COMPACT_ATOMS: atom_id res chain seq x y z
N MET A 1 57.04 -1.68 1.72
CA MET A 1 55.80 -2.31 2.17
C MET A 1 54.95 -1.24 2.80
N GLU A 2 53.99 -0.68 2.05
CA GLU A 2 53.10 0.35 2.57
C GLU A 2 52.04 -0.30 3.48
N ASN A 3 52.02 0.13 4.74
CA ASN A 3 51.01 -0.24 5.71
C ASN A 3 49.68 0.36 5.24
N LYS A 4 48.82 -0.43 4.63
CA LYS A 4 47.41 -0.04 4.40
C LYS A 4 46.69 -0.01 5.74
N GLU A 5 46.45 1.18 6.29
CA GLU A 5 45.56 1.36 7.43
C GLU A 5 44.17 0.87 7.08
N GLU A 6 43.70 -0.18 7.76
CA GLU A 6 42.33 -0.64 7.65
C GLU A 6 41.39 0.39 8.26
N ARG A 7 40.60 1.07 7.44
CA ARG A 7 39.53 1.95 7.90
C ARG A 7 38.28 1.14 8.28
N LYS A 8 37.96 1.10 9.56
CA LYS A 8 36.77 0.42 10.06
C LYS A 8 35.63 1.43 10.16
N ILE A 9 34.51 1.13 9.49
CA ILE A 9 33.27 1.92 9.55
C ILE A 9 32.23 1.11 10.32
N GLN A 10 31.75 1.67 11.43
CA GLN A 10 30.66 1.05 12.19
C GLN A 10 29.32 1.49 11.60
N ILE A 11 28.53 0.51 11.11
CA ILE A 11 27.23 0.77 10.51
C ILE A 11 26.14 0.35 11.45
N THR A 12 25.32 1.32 11.88
CA THR A 12 24.22 1.14 12.81
C THR A 12 22.86 1.30 12.09
N GLY A 13 21.80 0.70 12.68
CA GLY A 13 20.45 0.78 12.14
C GLY A 13 20.07 -0.39 11.23
N GLN A 14 18.82 -0.88 11.36
CA GLN A 14 18.33 -2.04 10.61
C GLN A 14 18.29 -1.79 9.10
N SER A 15 17.90 -0.59 8.67
CA SER A 15 17.83 -0.20 7.26
C SER A 15 19.21 -0.22 6.59
N ASN A 16 20.22 0.30 7.27
CA ASN A 16 21.60 0.35 6.75
C ASN A 16 22.21 -1.06 6.68
N ARG A 17 21.98 -1.90 7.70
CA ARG A 17 22.42 -3.31 7.69
C ARG A 17 21.80 -4.10 6.55
N TYR A 18 20.49 -3.87 6.27
CA TYR A 18 19.81 -4.52 5.15
C TYR A 18 20.39 -4.09 3.81
N GLN A 19 20.69 -2.80 3.63
CA GLN A 19 21.28 -2.27 2.41
C GLN A 19 22.66 -2.87 2.15
N ILE A 20 23.51 -2.96 3.18
CA ILE A 20 24.83 -3.56 3.08
C ILE A 20 24.74 -5.05 2.77
N LYS A 21 23.87 -5.78 3.48
CA LYS A 21 23.64 -7.20 3.16
C LYS A 21 23.23 -7.39 1.70
N LYS A 22 22.47 -6.46 1.12
CA LYS A 22 22.09 -6.48 -0.29
C LYS A 22 23.27 -6.20 -1.23
N LEU A 23 24.22 -5.36 -0.82
CA LEU A 23 25.43 -5.04 -1.60
C LEU A 23 26.50 -6.14 -1.51
N THR A 24 26.63 -6.79 -0.35
CA THR A 24 27.64 -7.83 -0.11
C THR A 24 27.21 -9.23 -0.55
N THR A 25 25.91 -9.49 -0.66
CA THR A 25 25.41 -10.71 -1.29
C THR A 25 25.49 -10.55 -2.80
N SER A 26 26.60 -10.97 -3.38
CA SER A 26 26.78 -11.13 -4.83
C SER A 26 25.97 -12.33 -5.35
N THR A 27 24.67 -12.26 -5.18
CA THR A 27 23.75 -13.10 -5.95
C THR A 27 23.38 -12.28 -7.17
N ASN A 28 23.66 -12.81 -8.36
CA ASN A 28 22.99 -12.37 -9.58
C ASN A 28 21.58 -11.93 -9.21
N PRO A 29 21.09 -10.79 -9.65
CA PRO A 29 19.69 -10.49 -9.56
C PRO A 29 18.96 -11.47 -10.49
N GLU A 30 18.81 -12.73 -10.08
CA GLU A 30 17.71 -13.53 -10.57
C GLU A 30 16.51 -12.63 -10.37
N GLU A 31 15.89 -12.22 -11.46
CA GLU A 31 14.62 -11.51 -11.45
C GLU A 31 13.71 -12.33 -10.55
N LYS A 32 13.55 -11.86 -9.31
CA LYS A 32 12.65 -12.51 -8.37
C LYS A 32 11.28 -12.39 -8.99
N THR A 33 10.88 -13.45 -9.68
CA THR A 33 9.54 -13.55 -10.26
C THR A 33 8.53 -13.13 -9.21
N PRO A 34 7.71 -12.13 -9.47
CA PRO A 34 6.73 -11.65 -8.50
C PRO A 34 5.89 -12.83 -8.04
N ARG A 35 5.74 -13.01 -6.74
CA ARG A 35 4.87 -14.06 -6.21
C ARG A 35 3.46 -13.77 -6.71
N ILE A 36 2.94 -14.65 -7.57
CA ILE A 36 1.58 -14.54 -8.09
C ILE A 36 0.64 -15.00 -6.98
N LEU A 37 -0.04 -14.06 -6.32
CA LEU A 37 -0.98 -14.33 -5.23
C LEU A 37 -2.21 -15.12 -5.73
N ILE A 38 -2.56 -14.96 -6.98
CA ILE A 38 -3.79 -15.44 -7.62
C ILE A 38 -3.75 -16.90 -8.02
N GLN A 39 -2.59 -17.48 -8.31
CA GLN A 39 -2.52 -18.90 -8.67
C GLN A 39 -3.14 -19.81 -7.61
N LYS A 40 -3.16 -19.36 -6.34
CA LYS A 40 -3.83 -20.09 -5.25
C LYS A 40 -5.35 -19.84 -5.19
N LEU A 41 -5.84 -18.73 -5.71
CA LEU A 41 -7.24 -18.33 -5.51
C LEU A 41 -8.12 -18.50 -6.76
N LYS A 42 -7.56 -18.75 -7.94
CA LYS A 42 -8.28 -18.93 -9.23
C LYS A 42 -9.38 -17.86 -9.42
N ILE A 43 -9.02 -16.58 -9.32
CA ILE A 43 -9.94 -15.46 -9.51
C ILE A 43 -10.05 -15.18 -11.00
N GLU A 44 -11.27 -15.07 -11.52
CA GLU A 44 -11.51 -14.65 -12.90
C GLU A 44 -11.04 -13.24 -13.18
N ASP A 45 -10.56 -12.98 -14.39
CA ASP A 45 -9.98 -11.69 -14.79
C ASP A 45 -10.97 -10.53 -14.67
N SER A 46 -12.25 -10.77 -14.85
CA SER A 46 -13.34 -9.80 -14.70
C SER A 46 -13.37 -9.10 -13.33
N PHE A 47 -12.96 -9.78 -12.26
CA PHE A 47 -12.91 -9.19 -10.91
C PHE A 47 -11.75 -8.23 -10.68
N PHE A 48 -10.81 -8.13 -11.64
CA PHE A 48 -9.74 -7.13 -11.59
C PHE A 48 -10.10 -5.84 -12.34
N GLU A 49 -11.24 -5.83 -13.04
CA GLU A 49 -11.79 -4.62 -13.65
C GLU A 49 -12.20 -3.62 -12.56
N LEU A 50 -11.95 -2.32 -12.84
CA LEU A 50 -12.18 -1.26 -11.86
C LEU A 50 -13.63 -1.20 -11.38
N ASP A 51 -14.58 -1.28 -12.32
CA ASP A 51 -16.00 -1.15 -12.01
C ASP A 51 -16.47 -2.29 -11.10
N LYS A 52 -15.97 -3.52 -11.35
CA LYS A 52 -16.29 -4.67 -10.50
C LYS A 52 -15.69 -4.53 -9.11
N GLN A 53 -14.48 -4.01 -8.99
CA GLN A 53 -13.86 -3.74 -7.69
C GLN A 53 -14.59 -2.64 -6.92
N LYS A 54 -15.04 -1.58 -7.62
CA LYS A 54 -15.87 -0.52 -7.01
C LYS A 54 -17.21 -1.07 -6.52
N GLU A 55 -17.87 -1.90 -7.32
CA GLU A 55 -19.13 -2.55 -6.93
C GLU A 55 -18.95 -3.35 -5.62
N LEU A 56 -17.91 -4.16 -5.54
CA LEU A 56 -17.60 -4.93 -4.33
C LEU A 56 -17.28 -4.05 -3.12
N LEU A 57 -16.53 -2.96 -3.32
CA LEU A 57 -16.27 -1.98 -2.25
C LEU A 57 -17.54 -1.31 -1.76
N LEU A 58 -18.44 -0.94 -2.66
CA LEU A 58 -19.75 -0.37 -2.30
C LEU A 58 -20.60 -1.36 -1.50
N LYS A 59 -20.59 -2.65 -1.87
CA LYS A 59 -21.25 -3.70 -1.09
C LYS A 59 -20.65 -3.81 0.32
N ILE A 60 -19.32 -3.76 0.46
CA ILE A 60 -18.64 -3.77 1.77
C ILE A 60 -19.06 -2.56 2.60
N TYR A 61 -19.02 -1.37 2.02
CA TYR A 61 -19.41 -0.13 2.69
C TYR A 61 -20.86 -0.14 3.16
N HIS A 62 -21.80 -0.50 2.28
CA HIS A 62 -23.23 -0.53 2.62
C HIS A 62 -23.57 -1.57 3.69
N LYS A 63 -22.90 -2.72 3.68
CA LYS A 63 -23.06 -3.74 4.73
C LYS A 63 -22.67 -3.20 6.10
N ALA A 64 -21.56 -2.49 6.16
CA ALA A 64 -21.00 -2.00 7.42
C ALA A 64 -21.75 -0.77 7.97
N GLU A 65 -22.14 0.20 7.10
CA GLU A 65 -22.74 1.46 7.53
C GLU A 65 -24.26 1.37 7.71
N VAL A 66 -24.93 0.66 6.82
CA VAL A 66 -26.40 0.71 6.73
C VAL A 66 -27.04 -0.65 7.11
N ASN A 67 -26.21 -1.62 7.45
CA ASN A 67 -26.63 -3.01 7.70
C ASN A 67 -27.55 -3.56 6.59
N LYS A 68 -27.34 -3.11 5.35
CA LYS A 68 -28.14 -3.48 4.20
C LYS A 68 -27.88 -4.92 3.80
N GLU A 69 -28.93 -5.65 3.49
CA GLU A 69 -28.78 -6.97 2.86
C GLU A 69 -28.05 -6.84 1.52
N ILE A 70 -27.07 -7.71 1.31
CA ILE A 70 -26.28 -7.74 0.10
C ILE A 70 -26.73 -8.90 -0.76
N THR A 71 -26.99 -8.59 -2.02
CA THR A 71 -27.27 -9.61 -3.04
C THR A 71 -26.05 -9.80 -3.91
N PHE A 72 -25.77 -11.03 -4.28
CA PHE A 72 -24.69 -11.40 -5.19
C PHE A 72 -25.28 -11.98 -6.48
N SER A 73 -24.64 -11.73 -7.59
CA SER A 73 -25.01 -12.30 -8.91
C SER A 73 -24.76 -13.81 -9.00
N GLY A 74 -23.94 -14.34 -8.07
CA GLY A 74 -23.61 -15.76 -7.99
C GLY A 74 -22.60 -16.06 -6.90
N LYS A 75 -22.32 -17.36 -6.71
CA LYS A 75 -21.40 -17.86 -5.67
C LYS A 75 -19.97 -17.36 -5.84
N GLU A 76 -19.54 -17.12 -7.08
CA GLU A 76 -18.17 -16.62 -7.34
C GLU A 76 -18.02 -15.17 -6.87
N GLU A 77 -19.00 -14.31 -7.14
CA GLU A 77 -18.97 -12.93 -6.64
C GLU A 77 -18.97 -12.87 -5.11
N GLU A 78 -19.80 -13.70 -4.46
CA GLU A 78 -19.83 -13.82 -3.01
C GLU A 78 -18.46 -14.26 -2.46
N ARG A 79 -17.84 -15.25 -3.09
CA ARG A 79 -16.50 -15.73 -2.73
C ARG A 79 -15.46 -14.61 -2.84
N ILE A 80 -15.46 -13.85 -3.94
CA ILE A 80 -14.51 -12.77 -4.17
C ILE A 80 -14.76 -11.59 -3.23
N TYR A 81 -16.01 -11.29 -2.91
CA TYR A 81 -16.37 -10.31 -1.88
C TYR A 81 -15.68 -10.66 -0.53
N HIS A 82 -15.79 -11.90 -0.08
CA HIS A 82 -15.14 -12.34 1.16
C HIS A 82 -13.60 -12.33 1.06
N VAL A 83 -13.03 -12.65 -0.10
CA VAL A 83 -11.60 -12.53 -0.35
C VAL A 83 -11.14 -11.08 -0.22
N MET A 84 -11.89 -10.14 -0.79
CA MET A 84 -11.58 -8.71 -0.70
C MET A 84 -11.62 -8.20 0.75
N ILE A 85 -12.64 -8.56 1.52
CA ILE A 85 -12.73 -8.21 2.95
C ILE A 85 -11.50 -8.72 3.71
N LYS A 86 -11.17 -10.01 3.57
CA LYS A 86 -10.01 -10.61 4.24
C LYS A 86 -8.69 -9.92 3.87
N GLN A 87 -8.52 -9.48 2.62
CA GLN A 87 -7.33 -8.74 2.21
C GLN A 87 -7.28 -7.34 2.83
N LEU A 88 -8.43 -6.65 2.91
CA LEU A 88 -8.53 -5.35 3.58
C LEU A 88 -8.19 -5.48 5.07
N GLU A 89 -8.81 -6.43 5.76
CA GLU A 89 -8.57 -6.73 7.18
C GLU A 89 -7.11 -7.07 7.45
N ALA A 90 -6.52 -7.97 6.67
CA ALA A 90 -5.12 -8.38 6.82
C ALA A 90 -4.16 -7.20 6.66
N LYS A 91 -4.44 -6.30 5.71
CA LYS A 91 -3.59 -5.13 5.47
C LYS A 91 -3.71 -4.13 6.62
N ILE A 92 -4.93 -3.87 7.12
CA ILE A 92 -5.17 -2.99 8.27
C ILE A 92 -4.55 -3.58 9.54
N ALA A 93 -4.68 -4.88 9.76
CA ALA A 93 -4.01 -5.57 10.87
C ALA A 93 -2.48 -5.44 10.80
N SER A 94 -1.91 -5.46 9.59
CA SER A 94 -0.47 -5.22 9.39
C SER A 94 -0.06 -3.80 9.79
N TYR A 95 -0.85 -2.77 9.47
CA TYR A 95 -0.60 -1.39 9.93
C TYR A 95 -0.69 -1.28 11.45
N ARG A 96 -1.73 -1.86 12.05
CA ARG A 96 -1.88 -1.95 13.51
C ARG A 96 -0.64 -2.57 14.18
N GLN A 97 -0.14 -3.68 13.64
CA GLN A 97 1.05 -4.31 14.15
C GLN A 97 2.29 -3.44 14.02
N GLN A 98 2.44 -2.72 12.90
CA GLN A 98 3.55 -1.78 12.70
C GLN A 98 3.52 -0.65 13.73
N ASP A 99 2.34 -0.09 14.02
CA ASP A 99 2.20 0.99 14.98
C ASP A 99 2.46 0.51 16.42
N LYS A 100 1.97 -0.67 16.78
CA LYS A 100 2.28 -1.29 18.09
C LYS A 100 3.77 -1.51 18.29
N LEU A 101 4.47 -2.02 17.26
CA LEU A 101 5.91 -2.24 17.31
C LEU A 101 6.73 -0.93 17.41
N LYS A 102 6.14 0.20 17.05
CA LYS A 102 6.77 1.52 17.11
C LYS A 102 6.26 2.37 18.28
N GLU A 103 5.41 1.79 19.14
CA GLU A 103 4.78 2.50 20.27
C GLU A 103 3.95 3.73 19.83
N MET A 104 3.37 3.66 18.63
CA MET A 104 2.58 4.75 18.00
C MET A 104 1.09 4.40 17.90
N TRP A 105 0.69 3.26 18.49
CA TRP A 105 -0.70 2.79 18.42
C TRP A 105 -1.62 3.59 19.35
N ASP A 106 -2.72 4.08 18.77
CA ASP A 106 -3.81 4.75 19.48
C ASP A 106 -5.12 3.98 19.24
N ASP A 107 -5.66 3.36 20.27
CA ASP A 107 -6.91 2.58 20.20
C ASP A 107 -8.13 3.47 19.93
N SER A 108 -8.09 4.73 20.38
CA SER A 108 -9.24 5.65 20.32
C SER A 108 -9.48 6.20 18.90
N ASN A 109 -8.42 6.29 18.09
CA ASN A 109 -8.47 6.89 16.75
C ASN A 109 -7.92 5.96 15.66
N ALA A 110 -7.89 4.66 15.92
CA ALA A 110 -7.36 3.68 14.98
C ALA A 110 -8.21 3.54 13.71
N ILE A 111 -7.55 3.34 12.58
CA ILE A 111 -8.23 3.05 11.32
C ILE A 111 -8.99 1.73 11.37
N SER A 112 -10.16 1.70 10.76
CA SER A 112 -10.99 0.51 10.57
C SER A 112 -11.13 0.17 9.08
N VAL A 113 -11.57 -1.06 8.77
CA VAL A 113 -11.89 -1.44 7.38
C VAL A 113 -12.89 -0.46 6.78
N ASN A 114 -13.89 -0.10 7.56
CA ASN A 114 -14.98 0.76 7.11
C ASN A 114 -14.50 2.19 6.79
N SER A 115 -13.73 2.81 7.69
CA SER A 115 -13.16 4.14 7.45
C SER A 115 -12.24 4.17 6.22
N VAL A 116 -11.47 3.12 6.02
CA VAL A 116 -10.57 3.00 4.87
C VAL A 116 -11.33 2.78 3.57
N VAL A 117 -12.34 1.89 3.56
CA VAL A 117 -13.19 1.65 2.37
C VAL A 117 -13.94 2.92 1.98
N LYS A 118 -14.49 3.64 2.96
CA LYS A 118 -15.12 4.95 2.74
C LYS A 118 -14.17 5.92 2.04
N HIS A 119 -12.95 6.06 2.56
CA HIS A 119 -11.94 6.96 1.98
C HIS A 119 -11.52 6.53 0.56
N ILE A 120 -11.35 5.21 0.32
CA ILE A 120 -11.04 4.68 -1.02
C ILE A 120 -12.16 5.03 -2.02
N LEU A 121 -13.42 4.93 -1.62
CA LEU A 121 -14.57 5.30 -2.46
C LEU A 121 -14.62 6.80 -2.70
N GLN A 122 -14.39 7.63 -1.69
CA GLN A 122 -14.38 9.09 -1.79
C GLN A 122 -13.31 9.61 -2.75
N CYS A 123 -12.13 8.97 -2.81
CA CYS A 123 -11.08 9.34 -3.77
C CYS A 123 -11.24 8.66 -5.14
N ASP A 124 -12.39 8.06 -5.43
CA ASP A 124 -12.68 7.34 -6.68
C ASP A 124 -11.65 6.24 -7.01
N VAL A 125 -11.15 5.56 -5.97
CA VAL A 125 -10.09 4.54 -6.08
C VAL A 125 -8.79 5.10 -6.71
N LYS A 126 -8.56 6.40 -6.64
CA LYS A 126 -7.36 7.06 -7.20
C LYS A 126 -6.33 7.35 -6.12
N CYS A 127 -5.07 7.22 -6.50
CA CYS A 127 -3.93 7.55 -5.63
C CYS A 127 -3.90 9.06 -5.34
N PHE A 128 -3.74 9.42 -4.06
CA PHE A 128 -3.62 10.81 -3.63
C PHE A 128 -2.51 11.60 -4.37
N TYR A 129 -1.37 10.94 -4.68
CA TYR A 129 -0.21 11.61 -5.27
C TYR A 129 -0.21 11.67 -6.80
N CYS A 130 -0.51 10.58 -7.46
CA CYS A 130 -0.36 10.47 -8.92
C CYS A 130 -1.69 10.32 -9.65
N HIS A 131 -2.79 10.29 -8.94
CA HIS A 131 -4.15 10.15 -9.45
C HIS A 131 -4.39 8.91 -10.33
N THR A 132 -3.41 7.99 -10.39
CA THR A 132 -3.58 6.71 -11.06
C THR A 132 -4.57 5.84 -10.30
N VAL A 133 -5.41 5.11 -11.01
CA VAL A 133 -6.34 4.14 -10.44
C VAL A 133 -5.57 3.08 -9.67
N MET A 134 -5.99 2.85 -8.43
CA MET A 134 -5.41 1.82 -7.57
C MET A 134 -6.17 0.50 -7.71
N ARG A 135 -5.46 -0.59 -7.48
CA ARG A 135 -6.05 -1.93 -7.44
C ARG A 135 -6.25 -2.38 -6.01
N ILE A 136 -7.48 -2.75 -5.68
CA ILE A 136 -7.83 -3.34 -4.37
C ILE A 136 -7.48 -4.82 -4.39
N LEU A 137 -7.96 -5.53 -5.41
CA LEU A 137 -7.48 -6.87 -5.77
C LEU A 137 -6.39 -6.74 -6.82
N TYR A 138 -5.28 -7.43 -6.64
CA TYR A 138 -4.13 -7.38 -7.54
C TYR A 138 -3.54 -8.77 -7.76
N LYS A 139 -3.04 -9.01 -8.99
CA LYS A 139 -2.54 -10.32 -9.43
C LYS A 139 -1.17 -10.66 -8.86
N GLN A 140 -0.34 -9.68 -8.64
CA GLN A 140 1.06 -9.87 -8.27
C GLN A 140 1.35 -9.25 -6.91
N SER A 141 2.15 -9.96 -6.10
CA SER A 141 2.68 -9.39 -4.87
C SER A 141 3.52 -8.16 -5.20
N ARG A 142 3.32 -7.06 -4.44
CA ARG A 142 4.02 -5.78 -4.63
C ARG A 142 3.70 -5.07 -5.95
N ASP A 143 2.52 -5.33 -6.53
CA ASP A 143 2.01 -4.53 -7.65
C ASP A 143 2.11 -3.04 -7.28
N PRO A 144 2.80 -2.20 -8.08
CA PRO A 144 2.99 -0.79 -7.76
C PRO A 144 1.67 0.00 -7.72
N THR A 145 0.62 -0.49 -8.37
CA THR A 145 -0.70 0.14 -8.39
C THR A 145 -1.61 -0.32 -7.25
N GLN A 146 -1.21 -1.33 -6.46
CA GLN A 146 -2.02 -1.76 -5.31
C GLN A 146 -2.22 -0.61 -4.33
N TRP A 147 -3.40 -0.54 -3.74
CA TRP A 147 -3.71 0.45 -2.72
C TRP A 147 -2.86 0.25 -1.45
N THR A 148 -2.51 1.34 -0.81
CA THR A 148 -1.84 1.38 0.49
C THR A 148 -2.34 2.56 1.30
N ILE A 149 -2.09 2.54 2.58
CA ILE A 149 -2.21 3.70 3.47
C ILE A 149 -0.83 4.30 3.66
N ASP A 150 -0.72 5.60 3.45
CA ASP A 150 0.49 6.37 3.67
C ASP A 150 0.21 7.46 4.71
N ARG A 151 0.99 7.51 5.79
CA ARG A 151 0.79 8.44 6.90
C ARG A 151 1.15 9.85 6.47
N ILE A 152 0.33 10.84 6.83
CA ILE A 152 0.60 12.26 6.61
C ILE A 152 1.85 12.64 7.40
N ASP A 153 1.81 12.42 8.70
CA ASP A 153 2.95 12.52 9.60
C ASP A 153 3.50 11.13 9.92
N ASN A 154 4.78 10.91 9.62
CA ASN A 154 5.44 9.61 9.83
C ASN A 154 5.80 9.33 11.29
N ASP A 155 5.71 10.33 12.14
CA ASP A 155 6.03 10.21 13.57
C ASP A 155 4.79 9.85 14.41
N LEU A 156 3.60 9.84 13.78
CA LEU A 156 2.34 9.37 14.35
C LEU A 156 1.92 8.02 13.76
N GLY A 157 1.00 7.30 14.44
CA GLY A 157 0.41 6.05 13.97
C GLY A 157 -0.57 6.22 12.81
N HIS A 158 -1.10 5.10 12.31
CA HIS A 158 -2.17 5.09 11.32
C HIS A 158 -3.51 5.37 12.02
N THR A 159 -3.83 6.66 12.19
CA THR A 159 -5.11 7.14 12.76
C THR A 159 -6.03 7.65 11.66
N THR A 160 -7.32 7.83 11.97
CA THR A 160 -8.35 8.29 11.02
C THR A 160 -8.00 9.63 10.37
N ASP A 161 -7.22 10.48 11.06
CA ASP A 161 -6.84 11.83 10.60
C ASP A 161 -5.43 11.88 10.03
N ASN A 162 -4.65 10.79 10.14
CA ASN A 162 -3.23 10.78 9.79
C ASN A 162 -2.91 9.85 8.62
N TYR A 163 -3.77 9.78 7.60
CA TYR A 163 -3.41 9.02 6.41
C TYR A 163 -4.04 9.55 5.13
N VAL A 164 -3.40 9.23 4.03
CA VAL A 164 -3.94 9.32 2.68
C VAL A 164 -3.92 7.94 2.02
N VAL A 165 -4.85 7.69 1.10
CA VAL A 165 -4.84 6.47 0.30
C VAL A 165 -3.96 6.69 -0.92
N ALA A 166 -2.94 5.84 -1.09
CA ALA A 166 -1.95 5.98 -2.14
C ALA A 166 -1.63 4.63 -2.79
N CYS A 167 -1.15 4.66 -4.02
CA CYS A 167 -0.60 3.44 -4.63
C CYS A 167 0.75 3.07 -3.98
N LEU A 168 1.08 1.78 -3.98
CA LEU A 168 2.33 1.29 -3.40
C LEU A 168 3.56 1.98 -4.00
N GLY A 169 3.54 2.25 -5.31
CA GLY A 169 4.64 2.91 -5.99
C GLY A 169 4.93 4.31 -5.46
N CYS A 170 3.90 5.11 -5.19
CA CYS A 170 4.06 6.45 -4.60
C CYS A 170 4.45 6.38 -3.13
N ASN A 171 3.81 5.54 -2.33
CA ASN A 171 4.13 5.34 -0.93
C ASN A 171 5.61 4.95 -0.75
N LEU A 172 6.11 3.97 -1.50
CA LEU A 172 7.52 3.56 -1.46
C LEU A 172 8.49 4.65 -1.93
N LYS A 173 8.09 5.53 -2.84
CA LYS A 173 8.90 6.65 -3.31
C LYS A 173 8.95 7.80 -2.30
N ARG A 174 7.83 8.08 -1.65
CA ARG A 174 7.74 9.14 -0.64
C ARG A 174 8.62 8.83 0.58
N ARG A 175 8.59 7.61 1.08
CA ARG A 175 9.33 7.24 2.30
C ARG A 175 8.97 8.14 3.48
N ARG A 176 9.95 8.92 3.98
CA ARG A 176 9.80 9.88 5.09
C ARG A 176 9.80 11.35 4.64
N GLN A 177 9.64 11.61 3.35
CA GLN A 177 9.54 13.00 2.89
C GLN A 177 8.24 13.63 3.39
N ASN A 178 8.28 14.95 3.62
CA ASN A 178 7.07 15.71 3.93
C ASN A 178 6.03 15.52 2.81
N LEU A 179 4.77 15.38 3.20
CA LEU A 179 3.66 15.06 2.27
C LEU A 179 3.51 16.13 1.19
N ASP A 180 3.46 17.41 1.59
CA ASP A 180 3.23 18.53 0.65
C ASP A 180 4.38 18.67 -0.33
N LYS A 181 5.62 18.56 0.16
CA LYS A 181 6.82 18.60 -0.68
C LYS A 181 6.82 17.45 -1.70
N PHE A 182 6.49 16.23 -1.27
CA PHE A 182 6.42 15.09 -2.18
C PHE A 182 5.28 15.25 -3.20
N ASN A 183 4.11 15.69 -2.76
CA ASN A 183 2.97 15.90 -3.64
C ASN A 183 3.26 16.99 -4.69
N TYR A 184 3.85 18.10 -4.27
CA TYR A 184 4.28 19.17 -5.17
C TYR A 184 5.27 18.65 -6.22
N THR A 185 6.36 18.00 -5.79
CA THR A 185 7.39 17.50 -6.72
C THR A 185 6.86 16.39 -7.64
N LYS A 186 5.90 15.60 -7.18
CA LYS A 186 5.31 14.53 -7.99
C LYS A 186 4.45 15.06 -9.14
N ASN A 187 3.81 16.20 -8.94
CA ASN A 187 2.91 16.83 -9.91
C ASN A 187 3.60 17.96 -10.71
N LEU A 188 4.89 18.19 -10.47
CA LEU A 188 5.66 19.22 -11.19
C LEU A 188 5.94 18.77 -12.62
N THR A 189 5.50 19.57 -13.59
CA THR A 189 5.84 19.41 -15.01
C THR A 189 7.01 20.32 -15.36
N ILE A 190 8.14 19.75 -15.76
CA ILE A 190 9.32 20.50 -16.20
C ILE A 190 9.28 20.60 -17.72
N LEU A 191 9.08 21.80 -18.24
CA LEU A 191 9.20 22.08 -19.65
C LEU A 191 10.66 22.44 -19.96
N LYS A 192 11.31 21.74 -20.89
CA LYS A 192 12.59 22.15 -21.43
C LYS A 192 12.35 23.24 -22.47
N CYS A 193 12.85 24.44 -22.24
CA CYS A 193 12.94 25.43 -23.29
C CYS A 193 14.13 25.03 -24.18
N GLU A 194 13.88 24.81 -25.47
CA GLU A 194 14.94 24.76 -26.45
C GLU A 194 15.45 26.20 -26.67
N CYS A 195 16.69 26.48 -26.27
CA CYS A 195 17.38 27.73 -26.56
C CYS A 195 18.02 27.66 -27.95
#